data_90821ed7d0d066c239c055e56cf29968
#
_entry.id   90821ed7d0d066c239c055e56cf29968
#
_cell.length_a   1.000
_cell.length_b   1.000
_cell.length_c   1.000
_cell.angle_alpha   90.00
_cell.angle_beta   90.00
_cell.angle_gamma   90.00
#
_symmetry.space_group_name_H-M   'P 1'
#
loop_
_entity.id
_entity.type
_entity.pdbx_description
1 polymer ?
#
loop_
_entity_poly.entity_id
_entity_poly.type
_entity_poly.pdbx_seq_one_letter_code
_entity_poly.pdbx_strand_id
1 'polypeptide(L)'
;MAAKSRAGEPAGRRPDRLASGLAGGFIILLLASELVLSLPDESASAQVVAQFYAEHRAFIIALQVVGFVAAGLLGAYAWRLRTVDRVVAGAGVLVALCALAPGVITLVVAVVADPANPGPAGKWNALEPRGDDLLFVGIVVFAAAVAVRLGRDLPLLGVVAAVVALACLARLILEGMGKGLGVLESVGPLGFVVLVGVMAVLSFRGIFEQRPRRMASSPAGRPRDT
;
A
#
# COMPACT_ATOMS: atom_id res chain seq x y z
N MET A 1 31.64 -47.52 -19.86
CA MET A 1 30.29 -46.97 -19.76
C MET A 1 30.36 -45.78 -18.80
N ALA A 2 30.38 -44.54 -19.34
CA ALA A 2 30.51 -43.34 -18.54
C ALA A 2 29.10 -42.86 -18.15
N ALA A 3 28.84 -42.79 -16.85
CA ALA A 3 27.59 -42.22 -16.31
C ALA A 3 27.54 -40.74 -16.63
N LYS A 4 26.66 -40.34 -17.55
CA LYS A 4 26.34 -38.97 -17.88
C LYS A 4 25.69 -38.33 -16.66
N SER A 5 26.47 -37.58 -15.88
CA SER A 5 25.98 -36.71 -14.79
C SER A 5 24.89 -35.81 -15.38
N ARG A 6 23.66 -35.98 -14.91
CA ARG A 6 22.55 -35.03 -15.17
C ARG A 6 22.90 -33.74 -14.45
N ALA A 7 23.67 -32.89 -15.16
CA ALA A 7 23.94 -31.52 -14.71
C ALA A 7 22.62 -30.74 -14.69
N GLY A 8 22.17 -30.45 -13.45
CA GLY A 8 21.41 -29.28 -13.10
C GLY A 8 20.22 -28.90 -13.98
N GLU A 9 19.07 -29.58 -13.80
CA GLU A 9 17.82 -28.93 -14.06
C GLU A 9 17.77 -27.61 -13.27
N PRO A 10 17.52 -26.44 -13.91
CA PRO A 10 17.38 -25.20 -13.19
C PRO A 10 16.22 -25.37 -12.20
N ALA A 11 16.54 -25.28 -10.91
CA ALA A 11 15.55 -25.40 -9.82
C ALA A 11 14.36 -24.49 -10.17
N GLY A 12 13.25 -25.11 -10.54
CA GLY A 12 12.06 -24.44 -11.08
C GLY A 12 11.64 -23.28 -10.17
N ARG A 13 11.33 -22.14 -10.78
CA ARG A 13 10.78 -20.97 -10.10
C ARG A 13 9.54 -21.39 -9.32
N ARG A 14 9.61 -21.37 -7.99
CA ARG A 14 8.42 -21.62 -7.18
C ARG A 14 7.67 -20.31 -7.02
N PRO A 15 6.44 -20.20 -7.52
CA PRO A 15 5.62 -19.00 -7.35
C PRO A 15 5.21 -18.86 -5.88
N ASP A 16 5.38 -17.68 -5.28
CA ASP A 16 4.77 -17.38 -3.98
C ASP A 16 3.29 -17.01 -4.19
N ARG A 17 2.47 -18.06 -4.36
CA ARG A 17 1.03 -17.91 -4.60
C ARG A 17 0.33 -17.23 -3.41
N LEU A 18 0.82 -17.46 -2.19
CA LEU A 18 0.23 -16.86 -1.00
C LEU A 18 0.47 -15.34 -0.98
N ALA A 19 1.71 -14.89 -1.23
CA ALA A 19 2.01 -13.46 -1.30
C ALA A 19 1.17 -12.76 -2.38
N SER A 20 1.08 -13.36 -3.57
CA SER A 20 0.25 -12.80 -4.66
C SER A 20 -1.23 -12.79 -4.31
N GLY A 21 -1.74 -13.81 -3.62
CA GLY A 21 -3.12 -13.87 -3.16
C GLY A 21 -3.44 -12.79 -2.12
N LEU A 22 -2.52 -12.53 -1.18
CA LEU A 22 -2.67 -11.47 -0.17
C LEU A 22 -2.71 -10.08 -0.81
N ALA A 23 -1.79 -9.80 -1.75
CA ALA A 23 -1.77 -8.53 -2.47
C ALA A 23 -3.00 -8.34 -3.37
N GLY A 24 -3.43 -9.40 -4.08
CA GLY A 24 -4.64 -9.38 -4.89
C GLY A 24 -5.89 -9.14 -4.05
N GLY A 25 -6.03 -9.84 -2.92
CA GLY A 25 -7.11 -9.65 -1.97
C GLY A 25 -7.17 -8.22 -1.42
N PHE A 26 -6.02 -7.65 -1.06
CA PHE A 26 -5.91 -6.24 -0.67
C PHE A 26 -6.48 -5.31 -1.75
N ILE A 27 -6.02 -5.46 -3.00
CA ILE A 27 -6.45 -4.59 -4.11
C ILE A 27 -7.96 -4.69 -4.34
N ILE A 28 -8.50 -5.92 -4.36
CA ILE A 28 -9.94 -6.14 -4.58
C ILE A 28 -10.77 -5.50 -3.47
N LEU A 29 -10.41 -5.72 -2.21
CA LEU A 29 -11.16 -5.19 -1.07
C LEU A 29 -11.03 -3.67 -0.97
N LEU A 30 -9.84 -3.11 -1.25
CA LEU A 30 -9.64 -1.66 -1.30
C LEU A 30 -10.54 -1.03 -2.36
N LEU A 31 -10.48 -1.51 -3.61
CA LEU A 31 -11.32 -0.96 -4.67
C LEU A 31 -12.82 -1.14 -4.39
N ALA A 32 -13.21 -2.25 -3.78
CA ALA A 32 -14.61 -2.47 -3.40
C ALA A 32 -15.06 -1.49 -2.30
N SER A 33 -14.20 -1.12 -1.34
CA SER A 33 -14.56 -0.16 -0.30
C SER A 33 -14.66 1.27 -0.81
N GLU A 34 -13.82 1.67 -1.76
CA GLU A 34 -13.77 3.04 -2.27
C GLU A 34 -14.86 3.36 -3.30
N LEU A 35 -15.31 2.37 -4.09
CA LEU A 35 -16.22 2.60 -5.22
C LEU A 35 -17.71 2.63 -4.83
N VAL A 36 -18.07 2.29 -3.59
CA VAL A 36 -19.46 2.02 -3.24
C VAL A 36 -20.17 3.23 -2.63
N LEU A 37 -19.45 4.12 -1.94
CA LEU A 37 -20.06 5.25 -1.24
C LEU A 37 -19.14 6.47 -1.28
N SER A 38 -19.69 7.60 -1.78
CA SER A 38 -19.00 8.89 -1.68
C SER A 38 -19.35 9.55 -0.35
N LEU A 39 -18.36 9.77 0.48
CA LEU A 39 -18.49 10.47 1.76
C LEU A 39 -18.70 11.98 1.53
N PRO A 40 -19.31 12.69 2.49
CA PRO A 40 -19.40 14.15 2.44
C PRO A 40 -18.01 14.77 2.41
N ASP A 41 -17.87 15.84 1.63
CA ASP A 41 -16.65 16.63 1.54
C ASP A 41 -16.26 17.20 2.93
N GLU A 42 -14.96 17.44 3.15
CA GLU A 42 -14.44 18.03 4.39
C GLU A 42 -15.01 19.40 4.71
N SER A 43 -15.40 20.17 3.67
CA SER A 43 -16.03 21.48 3.77
C SER A 43 -17.53 21.41 4.06
N ALA A 44 -18.13 20.21 4.08
CA ALA A 44 -19.54 20.02 4.37
C ALA A 44 -19.88 20.49 5.80
N SER A 45 -21.08 21.08 5.96
CA SER A 45 -21.51 21.55 7.28
C SER A 45 -21.67 20.35 8.24
N ALA A 46 -21.41 20.59 9.53
CA ALA A 46 -21.55 19.56 10.56
C ALA A 46 -22.93 18.88 10.54
N GLN A 47 -23.99 19.62 10.17
CA GLN A 47 -25.35 19.09 10.04
C GLN A 47 -25.47 18.08 8.91
N VAL A 48 -24.89 18.38 7.74
CA VAL A 48 -24.88 17.48 6.57
C VAL A 48 -24.10 16.19 6.90
N VAL A 49 -22.93 16.35 7.50
CA VAL A 49 -22.10 15.22 7.93
C VAL A 49 -22.86 14.33 8.92
N ALA A 50 -23.41 14.92 10.00
CA ALA A 50 -24.12 14.16 11.03
C ALA A 50 -25.33 13.40 10.46
N GLN A 51 -26.11 14.04 9.59
CA GLN A 51 -27.26 13.42 8.95
C GLN A 51 -26.83 12.27 8.05
N PHE A 52 -25.88 12.48 7.15
CA PHE A 52 -25.38 11.47 6.23
C PHE A 52 -24.87 10.22 6.97
N TYR A 53 -23.99 10.43 7.97
CA TYR A 53 -23.41 9.33 8.72
C TYR A 53 -24.45 8.60 9.61
N ALA A 54 -25.46 9.31 10.14
CA ALA A 54 -26.54 8.68 10.89
C ALA A 54 -27.41 7.80 10.00
N GLU A 55 -27.75 8.27 8.79
CA GLU A 55 -28.54 7.52 7.80
C GLU A 55 -27.83 6.28 7.27
N HIS A 56 -26.50 6.36 7.06
CA HIS A 56 -25.71 5.30 6.44
C HIS A 56 -24.82 4.54 7.43
N ARG A 57 -25.00 4.74 8.74
CA ARG A 57 -24.11 4.24 9.82
C ARG A 57 -23.71 2.79 9.66
N ALA A 58 -24.67 1.88 9.57
CA ALA A 58 -24.39 0.45 9.50
C ALA A 58 -23.57 0.07 8.27
N PHE A 59 -23.87 0.74 7.14
CA PHE A 59 -23.18 0.50 5.89
C PHE A 59 -21.74 1.03 5.93
N ILE A 60 -21.54 2.24 6.47
CA ILE A 60 -20.19 2.83 6.65
C ILE A 60 -19.33 1.94 7.56
N ILE A 61 -19.88 1.49 8.69
CA ILE A 61 -19.17 0.58 9.59
C ILE A 61 -18.75 -0.71 8.85
N ALA A 62 -19.65 -1.28 8.05
CA ALA A 62 -19.34 -2.48 7.27
C ALA A 62 -18.20 -2.23 6.26
N LEU A 63 -18.23 -1.10 5.55
CA LEU A 63 -17.14 -0.70 4.63
C LEU A 63 -15.81 -0.51 5.35
N GLN A 64 -15.81 0.12 6.54
CA GLN A 64 -14.57 0.29 7.32
C GLN A 64 -14.00 -1.06 7.79
N VAL A 65 -14.84 -2.03 8.16
CA VAL A 65 -14.38 -3.39 8.46
C VAL A 65 -13.70 -4.02 7.25
N VAL A 66 -14.26 -3.86 6.05
CA VAL A 66 -13.64 -4.32 4.80
C VAL A 66 -12.29 -3.63 4.57
N GLY A 67 -12.20 -2.30 4.78
CA GLY A 67 -10.96 -1.54 4.69
C GLY A 67 -9.90 -2.02 5.68
N PHE A 68 -10.27 -2.31 6.93
CA PHE A 68 -9.35 -2.86 7.93
C PHE A 68 -8.85 -4.27 7.56
N VAL A 69 -9.71 -5.12 6.99
CA VAL A 69 -9.29 -6.41 6.46
C VAL A 69 -8.31 -6.22 5.29
N ALA A 70 -8.59 -5.28 4.38
CA ALA A 70 -7.67 -4.94 3.29
C ALA A 70 -6.30 -4.49 3.83
N ALA A 71 -6.25 -3.57 4.79
CA ALA A 71 -5.01 -3.14 5.43
C ALA A 71 -4.27 -4.32 6.11
N GLY A 72 -4.99 -5.24 6.75
CA GLY A 72 -4.43 -6.48 7.31
C GLY A 72 -3.80 -7.38 6.25
N LEU A 73 -4.43 -7.54 5.08
CA LEU A 73 -3.88 -8.29 3.95
C LEU A 73 -2.62 -7.63 3.39
N LEU A 74 -2.60 -6.30 3.28
CA LEU A 74 -1.40 -5.54 2.89
C LEU A 74 -0.26 -5.76 3.88
N GLY A 75 -0.53 -5.68 5.19
CA GLY A 75 0.46 -5.94 6.24
C GLY A 75 1.00 -7.36 6.18
N ALA A 76 0.14 -8.36 5.99
CA ALA A 76 0.55 -9.76 5.83
C ALA A 76 1.39 -9.98 4.57
N TYR A 77 1.02 -9.34 3.45
CA TYR A 77 1.82 -9.33 2.23
C TYR A 77 3.19 -8.72 2.48
N ALA A 78 3.23 -7.52 3.07
CA ALA A 78 4.47 -6.83 3.40
C ALA A 78 5.38 -7.68 4.30
N TRP A 79 4.81 -8.35 5.29
CA TRP A 79 5.56 -9.26 6.15
C TRP A 79 6.21 -10.41 5.39
N ARG A 80 5.56 -10.92 4.35
CA ARG A 80 6.14 -11.94 3.45
C ARG A 80 7.37 -11.41 2.71
N LEU A 81 7.40 -10.12 2.35
CA LEU A 81 8.54 -9.51 1.69
C LEU A 81 9.82 -9.45 2.55
N ARG A 82 9.76 -9.75 3.86
CA ARG A 82 10.96 -9.81 4.74
C ARG A 82 12.03 -10.79 4.26
N THR A 83 11.64 -11.82 3.51
CA THR A 83 12.57 -12.78 2.90
C THR A 83 13.31 -12.20 1.68
N VAL A 84 12.76 -11.14 1.08
CA VAL A 84 13.31 -10.42 -0.06
C VAL A 84 14.16 -9.25 0.43
N ASP A 85 13.56 -8.36 1.23
CA ASP A 85 14.23 -7.20 1.84
C ASP A 85 13.47 -6.77 3.11
N ARG A 86 14.20 -6.66 4.23
CA ARG A 86 13.60 -6.30 5.54
C ARG A 86 13.15 -4.85 5.60
N VAL A 87 13.83 -3.94 4.87
CA VAL A 87 13.46 -2.52 4.84
C VAL A 87 12.16 -2.32 4.08
N VAL A 88 12.02 -2.96 2.92
CA VAL A 88 10.77 -2.95 2.13
C VAL A 88 9.63 -3.56 2.93
N ALA A 89 9.86 -4.66 3.63
CA ALA A 89 8.85 -5.28 4.48
C ALA A 89 8.41 -4.36 5.62
N GLY A 90 9.37 -3.74 6.33
CA GLY A 90 9.06 -2.79 7.41
C GLY A 90 8.27 -1.57 6.92
N ALA A 91 8.68 -0.99 5.79
CA ALA A 91 7.96 0.11 5.16
C ALA A 91 6.54 -0.29 4.71
N GLY A 92 6.37 -1.53 4.20
CA GLY A 92 5.06 -2.05 3.83
C GLY A 92 4.14 -2.31 5.02
N VAL A 93 4.68 -2.75 6.16
CA VAL A 93 3.90 -2.84 7.41
C VAL A 93 3.52 -1.44 7.89
N LEU A 94 4.44 -0.47 7.79
CA LEU A 94 4.15 0.92 8.17
C LEU A 94 2.99 1.48 7.35
N VAL A 95 3.00 1.35 6.02
CA VAL A 95 1.88 1.85 5.20
C VAL A 95 0.57 1.15 5.53
N ALA A 96 0.59 -0.15 5.85
CA ALA A 96 -0.61 -0.88 6.28
C ALA A 96 -1.17 -0.33 7.60
N LEU A 97 -0.31 0.07 8.55
CA LEU A 97 -0.72 0.73 9.79
C LEU A 97 -1.25 2.14 9.52
N CYS A 98 -0.59 2.91 8.66
CA CYS A 98 -1.05 4.25 8.27
C CYS A 98 -2.43 4.19 7.58
N ALA A 99 -2.70 3.15 6.80
CA ALA A 99 -4.00 2.94 6.13
C ALA A 99 -5.18 2.73 7.10
N LEU A 100 -4.91 2.43 8.37
CA LEU A 100 -5.97 2.35 9.38
C LEU A 100 -6.45 3.73 9.83
N ALA A 101 -5.64 4.79 9.70
CA ALA A 101 -5.94 6.11 10.25
C ALA A 101 -7.22 6.73 9.66
N PRO A 102 -7.39 6.86 8.33
CA PRO A 102 -8.62 7.40 7.76
C PRO A 102 -9.83 6.55 8.16
N GLY A 103 -9.72 5.21 8.09
CA GLY A 103 -10.80 4.31 8.47
C GLY A 103 -11.22 4.44 9.93
N VAL A 104 -10.29 4.65 10.86
CA VAL A 104 -10.59 4.90 12.28
C VAL A 104 -11.32 6.24 12.44
N ILE A 105 -10.89 7.30 11.76
CA ILE A 105 -11.56 8.61 11.82
C ILE A 105 -13.00 8.48 11.31
N THR A 106 -13.21 7.91 10.13
CA THR A 106 -14.52 7.67 9.52
C THR A 106 -15.42 6.82 10.45
N LEU A 107 -14.86 5.78 11.08
CA LEU A 107 -15.59 4.96 12.05
C LEU A 107 -16.03 5.79 13.27
N VAL A 108 -15.16 6.65 13.80
CA VAL A 108 -15.51 7.54 14.92
C VAL A 108 -16.62 8.50 14.51
N VAL A 109 -16.54 9.14 13.31
CA VAL A 109 -17.61 9.99 12.79
C VAL A 109 -18.93 9.21 12.75
N ALA A 110 -18.95 8.00 12.21
CA ALA A 110 -20.15 7.17 12.13
C ALA A 110 -20.76 6.84 13.50
N VAL A 111 -19.91 6.63 14.52
CA VAL A 111 -20.36 6.34 15.89
C VAL A 111 -20.96 7.57 16.59
N VAL A 112 -20.30 8.74 16.44
CA VAL A 112 -20.70 9.98 17.13
C VAL A 112 -21.73 10.80 16.37
N ALA A 113 -22.06 10.43 15.14
CA ALA A 113 -23.02 11.14 14.30
C ALA A 113 -24.42 11.14 14.92
N ASP A 114 -24.88 12.33 15.29
CA ASP A 114 -26.20 12.60 15.82
C ASP A 114 -26.75 13.89 15.19
N PRO A 115 -27.82 13.80 14.38
CA PRO A 115 -28.43 14.99 13.77
C PRO A 115 -28.97 16.02 14.79
N ALA A 116 -29.29 15.59 16.02
CA ALA A 116 -29.70 16.50 17.10
C ALA A 116 -28.51 17.22 17.74
N ASN A 117 -27.29 16.66 17.64
CA ASN A 117 -26.05 17.26 18.13
C ASN A 117 -24.90 17.06 17.12
N PRO A 118 -24.87 17.82 16.02
CA PRO A 118 -23.94 17.58 14.90
C PRO A 118 -22.49 17.98 15.20
N GLY A 119 -22.22 18.75 16.24
CA GLY A 119 -20.90 19.31 16.54
C GLY A 119 -19.77 18.27 16.63
N PRO A 120 -19.93 17.14 17.36
CA PRO A 120 -18.92 16.11 17.42
C PRO A 120 -18.57 15.49 16.06
N ALA A 121 -19.58 15.16 15.24
CA ALA A 121 -19.36 14.59 13.91
C ALA A 121 -18.58 15.55 13.00
N GLY A 122 -18.94 16.83 12.97
CA GLY A 122 -18.21 17.86 12.20
C GLY A 122 -16.75 18.00 12.63
N LYS A 123 -16.47 17.97 13.95
CA LYS A 123 -15.08 18.05 14.44
C LYS A 123 -14.22 16.88 13.99
N TRP A 124 -14.74 15.65 14.03
CA TRP A 124 -14.02 14.47 13.59
C TRP A 124 -13.86 14.42 12.08
N ASN A 125 -14.89 14.82 11.31
CA ASN A 125 -14.81 14.92 9.85
C ASN A 125 -13.70 15.89 9.41
N ALA A 126 -13.50 16.99 10.11
CA ALA A 126 -12.42 17.94 9.84
C ALA A 126 -11.00 17.36 10.08
N LEU A 127 -10.88 16.16 10.66
CA LEU A 127 -9.61 15.45 10.83
C LEU A 127 -9.36 14.41 9.71
N GLU A 128 -10.34 14.14 8.87
CA GLU A 128 -10.24 13.13 7.79
C GLU A 128 -9.04 13.40 6.86
N PRO A 129 -8.77 14.63 6.39
CA PRO A 129 -7.60 14.91 5.56
C PRO A 129 -6.27 14.55 6.22
N ARG A 130 -6.17 14.71 7.54
CA ARG A 130 -4.96 14.34 8.29
C ARG A 130 -4.76 12.82 8.37
N GLY A 131 -5.87 12.05 8.39
CA GLY A 131 -5.82 10.60 8.26
C GLY A 131 -5.25 10.19 6.92
N ASP A 132 -5.73 10.82 5.86
CA ASP A 132 -5.24 10.61 4.50
C ASP A 132 -3.77 11.01 4.34
N ASP A 133 -3.35 12.14 4.90
CA ASP A 133 -1.95 12.56 4.88
C ASP A 133 -1.04 11.51 5.51
N LEU A 134 -1.47 10.90 6.62
CA LEU A 134 -0.70 9.83 7.25
C LEU A 134 -0.58 8.62 6.34
N LEU A 135 -1.64 8.23 5.63
CA LEU A 135 -1.60 7.19 4.63
C LEU A 135 -0.61 7.53 3.51
N PHE A 136 -0.67 8.77 2.98
CA PHE A 136 0.25 9.21 1.92
C PHE A 136 1.71 9.21 2.37
N VAL A 137 2.01 9.61 3.60
CA VAL A 137 3.35 9.48 4.19
C VAL A 137 3.79 8.01 4.19
N GLY A 138 2.93 7.10 4.61
CA GLY A 138 3.20 5.66 4.55
C GLY A 138 3.51 5.19 3.14
N ILE A 139 2.73 5.61 2.14
CA ILE A 139 2.95 5.27 0.72
C ILE A 139 4.30 5.81 0.23
N VAL A 140 4.66 7.06 0.54
CA VAL A 140 5.96 7.65 0.19
C VAL A 140 7.10 6.81 0.74
N VAL A 141 7.06 6.45 2.02
CA VAL A 141 8.10 5.64 2.67
C VAL A 141 8.22 4.26 2.02
N PHE A 142 7.10 3.60 1.76
CA PHE A 142 7.10 2.29 1.12
C PHE A 142 7.63 2.36 -0.32
N ALA A 143 7.11 3.28 -1.14
CA ALA A 143 7.51 3.43 -2.53
C ALA A 143 8.98 3.83 -2.66
N ALA A 144 9.48 4.73 -1.81
CA ALA A 144 10.91 5.08 -1.74
C ALA A 144 11.78 3.88 -1.35
N ALA A 145 11.35 3.08 -0.36
CA ALA A 145 12.06 1.86 0.02
C ALA A 145 12.13 0.85 -1.15
N VAL A 146 11.04 0.64 -1.87
CA VAL A 146 11.01 -0.20 -3.09
C VAL A 146 11.94 0.33 -4.16
N ALA A 147 11.88 1.63 -4.46
CA ALA A 147 12.73 2.27 -5.48
C ALA A 147 14.22 2.09 -5.17
N VAL A 148 14.64 2.37 -3.94
CA VAL A 148 16.04 2.31 -3.52
C VAL A 148 16.55 0.87 -3.39
N ARG A 149 15.75 -0.02 -2.80
CA ARG A 149 16.19 -1.37 -2.45
C ARG A 149 16.02 -2.39 -3.57
N LEU A 150 14.97 -2.27 -4.35
CA LEU A 150 14.65 -3.21 -5.42
C LEU A 150 14.92 -2.64 -6.82
N GLY A 151 14.96 -1.31 -6.97
CA GLY A 151 15.13 -0.65 -8.26
C GLY A 151 16.46 -0.96 -8.96
N ARG A 152 17.53 -1.29 -8.24
CA ARG A 152 18.81 -1.70 -8.84
C ARG A 152 18.71 -3.00 -9.62
N ASP A 153 17.94 -3.96 -9.12
CA ASP A 153 17.78 -5.27 -9.74
C ASP A 153 16.57 -5.33 -10.68
N LEU A 154 15.59 -4.46 -10.44
CA LEU A 154 14.32 -4.37 -11.16
C LEU A 154 14.05 -2.91 -11.56
N PRO A 155 14.75 -2.38 -12.60
CA PRO A 155 14.72 -0.95 -12.92
C PRO A 155 13.32 -0.41 -13.23
N LEU A 156 12.48 -1.16 -13.92
CA LEU A 156 11.09 -0.75 -14.17
C LEU A 156 10.28 -0.61 -12.89
N LEU A 157 10.43 -1.55 -11.95
CA LEU A 157 9.78 -1.45 -10.65
C LEU A 157 10.29 -0.23 -9.88
N GLY A 158 11.61 0.02 -9.93
CA GLY A 158 12.23 1.19 -9.33
C GLY A 158 11.68 2.51 -9.86
N VAL A 159 11.49 2.62 -11.19
CA VAL A 159 10.90 3.81 -11.82
C VAL A 159 9.45 4.00 -11.38
N VAL A 160 8.63 2.95 -11.45
CA VAL A 160 7.21 3.01 -11.01
C VAL A 160 7.14 3.45 -9.54
N ALA A 161 7.93 2.85 -8.68
CA ALA A 161 7.97 3.19 -7.26
C ALA A 161 8.43 4.64 -7.01
N ALA A 162 9.45 5.12 -7.74
CA ALA A 162 9.91 6.50 -7.64
C ALA A 162 8.84 7.50 -8.07
N VAL A 163 8.13 7.23 -9.17
CA VAL A 163 7.02 8.07 -9.65
C VAL A 163 5.91 8.14 -8.60
N VAL A 164 5.52 7.00 -8.01
CA VAL A 164 4.50 6.96 -6.95
C VAL A 164 4.95 7.77 -5.73
N ALA A 165 6.19 7.58 -5.27
CA ALA A 165 6.73 8.32 -4.14
C ALA A 165 6.72 9.85 -4.38
N LEU A 166 7.15 10.28 -5.58
CA LEU A 166 7.19 11.70 -5.94
C LEU A 166 5.79 12.30 -6.08
N ALA A 167 4.83 11.57 -6.67
CA ALA A 167 3.45 12.03 -6.80
C ALA A 167 2.79 12.22 -5.42
N CYS A 168 2.96 11.24 -4.51
CA CYS A 168 2.44 11.34 -3.15
C CYS A 168 3.12 12.45 -2.35
N LEU A 169 4.44 12.63 -2.50
CA LEU A 169 5.17 13.71 -1.84
C LEU A 169 4.73 15.08 -2.37
N ALA A 170 4.54 15.23 -3.69
CA ALA A 170 4.05 16.46 -4.29
C ALA A 170 2.64 16.82 -3.77
N ARG A 171 1.75 15.81 -3.64
CA ARG A 171 0.45 16.01 -3.02
C ARG A 171 0.58 16.58 -1.60
N LEU A 172 1.34 15.94 -0.72
CA LEU A 172 1.53 16.38 0.66
C LEU A 172 2.07 17.82 0.75
N ILE A 173 3.01 18.19 -0.14
CA ILE A 173 3.55 19.55 -0.18
C ILE A 173 2.49 20.57 -0.62
N LEU A 174 1.75 20.27 -1.69
CA LEU A 174 0.73 21.18 -2.23
C LEU A 174 -0.41 21.38 -1.25
N GLU A 175 -0.86 20.31 -0.57
CA GLU A 175 -1.87 20.40 0.49
C GLU A 175 -1.39 21.26 1.66
N GLY A 176 -0.15 21.01 2.14
CA GLY A 176 0.47 21.85 3.18
C GLY A 176 0.61 23.34 2.78
N MET A 177 0.62 23.66 1.48
CA MET A 177 0.63 25.02 0.93
C MET A 177 -0.78 25.59 0.73
N GLY A 178 -1.84 24.84 1.04
CA GLY A 178 -3.25 25.24 0.80
C GLY A 178 -3.62 25.34 -0.68
N LYS A 179 -2.91 24.63 -1.56
CA LYS A 179 -3.20 24.62 -3.01
C LYS A 179 -4.07 23.42 -3.36
N GLY A 180 -5.06 23.64 -4.22
CA GLY A 180 -5.91 22.57 -4.72
C GLY A 180 -5.10 21.47 -5.42
N LEU A 181 -5.45 20.21 -5.16
CA LEU A 181 -4.69 19.04 -5.56
C LEU A 181 -5.04 18.53 -6.95
N GLY A 182 -6.27 18.77 -7.40
CA GLY A 182 -6.76 18.35 -8.71
C GLY A 182 -6.49 16.85 -8.98
N VAL A 183 -5.85 16.56 -10.11
CA VAL A 183 -5.55 15.17 -10.52
C VAL A 183 -4.61 14.43 -9.57
N LEU A 184 -3.76 15.13 -8.81
CA LEU A 184 -2.79 14.49 -7.89
C LEU A 184 -3.45 13.73 -6.73
N GLU A 185 -4.66 14.10 -6.37
CA GLU A 185 -5.43 13.42 -5.32
C GLU A 185 -5.68 11.95 -5.67
N SER A 186 -5.98 11.65 -6.93
CA SER A 186 -6.26 10.29 -7.40
C SER A 186 -5.00 9.54 -7.87
N VAL A 187 -3.98 10.25 -8.36
CA VAL A 187 -2.77 9.62 -8.92
C VAL A 187 -1.97 8.85 -7.88
N GLY A 188 -1.87 9.36 -6.66
CA GLY A 188 -1.14 8.70 -5.57
C GLY A 188 -1.70 7.32 -5.22
N PRO A 189 -2.97 7.21 -4.81
CA PRO A 189 -3.62 5.94 -4.46
C PRO A 189 -3.63 4.95 -5.62
N LEU A 190 -3.98 5.39 -6.84
CA LEU A 190 -3.98 4.52 -8.02
C LEU A 190 -2.57 4.03 -8.35
N GLY A 191 -1.57 4.91 -8.29
CA GLY A 191 -0.17 4.54 -8.47
C GLY A 191 0.30 3.51 -7.44
N PHE A 192 -0.13 3.65 -6.18
CA PHE A 192 0.16 2.67 -5.13
C PHE A 192 -0.47 1.31 -5.41
N VAL A 193 -1.73 1.27 -5.82
CA VAL A 193 -2.42 0.03 -6.23
C VAL A 193 -1.66 -0.65 -7.38
N VAL A 194 -1.25 0.12 -8.40
CA VAL A 194 -0.44 -0.40 -9.52
C VAL A 194 0.90 -0.94 -9.02
N LEU A 195 1.60 -0.22 -8.14
CA LEU A 195 2.87 -0.67 -7.56
C LEU A 195 2.72 -2.01 -6.84
N VAL A 196 1.72 -2.14 -5.95
CA VAL A 196 1.43 -3.39 -5.23
C VAL A 196 1.06 -4.50 -6.23
N GLY A 197 0.26 -4.20 -7.26
CA GLY A 197 -0.12 -5.15 -8.30
C GLY A 197 1.09 -5.68 -9.09
N VAL A 198 2.00 -4.80 -9.50
CA VAL A 198 3.26 -5.20 -10.16
C VAL A 198 4.08 -6.10 -9.24
N MET A 199 4.24 -5.73 -7.97
CA MET A 199 4.97 -6.53 -7.00
C MET A 199 4.30 -7.90 -6.77
N ALA A 200 2.96 -7.97 -6.76
CA ALA A 200 2.21 -9.24 -6.67
C ALA A 200 2.51 -10.17 -7.86
N VAL A 201 2.53 -9.62 -9.08
CA VAL A 201 2.87 -10.38 -10.30
C VAL A 201 4.32 -10.89 -10.25
N LEU A 202 5.27 -10.07 -9.78
CA LEU A 202 6.67 -10.47 -9.63
C LEU A 202 6.82 -11.58 -8.57
N SER A 203 6.07 -11.52 -7.47
CA SER A 203 6.00 -12.58 -6.44
C SER A 203 5.44 -13.88 -7.03
N PHE A 204 4.35 -13.79 -7.80
CA PHE A 204 3.75 -14.93 -8.48
C PHE A 204 4.71 -15.60 -9.47
N ARG A 205 5.52 -14.80 -10.16
CA ARG A 205 6.56 -15.31 -11.08
C ARG A 205 7.81 -15.84 -10.36
N GLY A 206 7.88 -15.81 -9.04
CA GLY A 206 9.03 -16.25 -8.24
C GLY A 206 10.30 -15.43 -8.49
N ILE A 207 10.17 -14.20 -9.00
CA ILE A 207 11.32 -13.36 -9.35
C ILE A 207 12.07 -12.93 -8.09
N PHE A 208 11.37 -12.69 -6.99
CA PHE A 208 11.96 -12.29 -5.72
C PHE A 208 12.75 -13.41 -5.01
N GLU A 209 12.40 -14.69 -5.22
CA GLU A 209 13.09 -15.82 -4.56
C GLU A 209 14.50 -16.08 -5.12
N GLN A 210 14.83 -15.56 -6.30
CA GLN A 210 16.14 -15.79 -6.94
C GLN A 210 17.23 -14.83 -6.43
N ARG A 211 16.86 -13.76 -5.75
CA ARG A 211 17.77 -12.70 -5.32
C ARG A 211 18.87 -13.19 -4.36
N PRO A 212 18.60 -13.99 -3.30
CA PRO A 212 19.64 -14.46 -2.39
C PRO A 212 20.67 -15.38 -3.06
N ARG A 213 20.25 -16.18 -4.05
CA ARG A 213 21.12 -17.15 -4.73
C ARG A 213 22.14 -16.50 -5.66
N ARG A 214 21.79 -15.37 -6.29
CA ARG A 214 22.74 -14.64 -7.16
C ARG A 214 23.86 -13.97 -6.37
N MET A 215 23.62 -13.50 -5.15
CA MET A 215 24.66 -12.91 -4.30
C MET A 215 25.63 -13.97 -3.75
N ALA A 216 25.14 -15.18 -3.48
CA ALA A 216 25.97 -16.28 -2.99
C ALA A 216 26.83 -16.95 -4.08
N SER A 217 26.47 -16.80 -5.36
CA SER A 217 27.18 -17.40 -6.50
C SER A 217 28.17 -16.45 -7.18
N SER A 218 28.38 -15.22 -6.68
CA SER A 218 29.45 -14.35 -7.16
C SER A 218 30.79 -14.99 -6.74
N PRO A 219 31.63 -15.45 -7.67
CA PRO A 219 32.90 -16.10 -7.32
C PRO A 219 33.76 -15.06 -6.62
N ALA A 220 33.92 -15.24 -5.30
CA ALA A 220 34.95 -14.53 -4.55
C ALA A 220 36.27 -14.71 -5.27
N GLY A 221 36.79 -13.61 -5.78
CA GLY A 221 38.10 -13.40 -6.36
C GLY A 221 38.90 -14.64 -6.75
N ARG A 222 39.03 -14.89 -8.07
CA ARG A 222 40.20 -15.64 -8.54
C ARG A 222 41.46 -14.94 -8.00
N PRO A 223 42.34 -15.64 -7.29
CA PRO A 223 43.67 -15.08 -7.00
C PRO A 223 44.28 -14.65 -8.33
N ARG A 224 44.74 -13.43 -8.40
CA ARG A 224 45.63 -12.99 -9.48
C ARG A 224 46.95 -13.71 -9.22
N ASP A 225 47.19 -14.77 -9.98
CA ASP A 225 48.51 -15.34 -10.06
C ASP A 225 49.45 -14.26 -10.61
N THR A 226 50.38 -13.81 -9.75
CA THR A 226 51.51 -12.94 -10.07
C THR A 226 52.66 -13.80 -10.55
#